data_89c6c732392e2133579447c12a704808
#
_entry.id   89c6c732392e2133579447c12a704808
#
_cell.length_a   1.000
_cell.length_b   1.000
_cell.length_c   1.000
_cell.angle_alpha   90.00
_cell.angle_beta   90.00
_cell.angle_gamma   90.00
#
_symmetry.space_group_name_H-M   'P 1'
#
loop_
_entity.id
_entity.type
_entity.pdbx_description
1 polymer ?
#
loop_
_entity_poly.entity_id
_entity_poly.type
_entity_poly.pdbx_seq_one_letter_code
_entity_poly.pdbx_strand_id
1 'polypeptide(L)'
;MGVMAPRGSSITNTEFELRGFNHLALVARDMKETVAWYEDVLGMKLVKTMELPGGRGQHFFLDMGNGVDGIAFFWFADAPEGEPGTSLQGPNGMSAIGTMNHLAFDVPAEKFDEYREKLKAKGVKVTMAINHSDSLNGGHKPDYDAATDGGDVFVRSIYFKDPNGTTLEFACWTKTFGPEDLQHEPATAKGTPVTA
;
A
#
# COMPACT_ATOMS: atom_id res chain seq x y z
N MET A 1 -18.76 5.84 -11.77
CA MET A 1 -18.75 6.10 -10.32
C MET A 1 -18.21 4.82 -9.69
N GLY A 2 -16.95 4.84 -9.25
CA GLY A 2 -16.35 3.68 -8.59
C GLY A 2 -17.03 3.44 -7.26
N VAL A 3 -17.51 2.22 -7.05
CA VAL A 3 -17.99 1.79 -5.75
C VAL A 3 -16.74 1.72 -4.85
N MET A 4 -16.65 2.61 -3.87
CA MET A 4 -15.65 2.47 -2.82
C MET A 4 -15.85 1.12 -2.12
N ALA A 5 -14.75 0.45 -1.82
CA ALA A 5 -14.77 -0.78 -1.03
C ALA A 5 -15.64 -0.61 0.23
N PRO A 6 -16.29 -1.66 0.70
CA PRO A 6 -17.24 -1.60 1.80
C PRO A 6 -16.52 -1.38 3.13
N ARG A 7 -16.05 -0.18 3.36
CA ARG A 7 -15.77 0.27 4.72
C ARG A 7 -17.13 0.58 5.34
N GLY A 8 -17.34 0.16 6.57
CA GLY A 8 -18.59 0.39 7.29
C GLY A 8 -19.11 1.81 7.05
N SER A 9 -20.30 1.91 6.55
CA SER A 9 -20.88 3.08 5.88
C SER A 9 -21.19 4.28 6.79
N SER A 10 -20.76 4.27 8.05
CA SER A 10 -21.18 5.28 9.02
C SER A 10 -20.04 6.03 9.73
N ILE A 11 -18.78 5.77 9.37
CA ILE A 11 -17.67 6.50 9.99
C ILE A 11 -17.51 7.83 9.25
N THR A 12 -18.00 8.90 9.85
CA THR A 12 -17.83 10.27 9.34
C THR A 12 -16.77 10.97 10.19
N ASN A 13 -15.74 11.51 9.54
CA ASN A 13 -14.83 12.43 10.21
C ASN A 13 -15.55 13.77 10.40
N THR A 14 -15.80 14.16 11.65
CA THR A 14 -16.49 15.39 12.00
C THR A 14 -15.54 16.57 12.21
N GLU A 15 -14.23 16.33 12.27
CA GLU A 15 -13.22 17.37 12.47
C GLU A 15 -12.77 17.99 11.13
N PHE A 16 -12.51 17.12 10.13
CA PHE A 16 -12.03 17.54 8.82
C PHE A 16 -12.70 16.74 7.70
N GLU A 17 -13.05 17.39 6.60
CA GLU A 17 -13.52 16.73 5.39
C GLU A 17 -12.33 16.11 4.62
N LEU A 18 -11.84 14.97 5.09
CA LEU A 18 -10.80 14.23 4.38
C LEU A 18 -11.44 13.41 3.24
N ARG A 19 -11.02 13.65 2.00
CA ARG A 19 -11.60 13.03 0.79
C ARG A 19 -10.75 11.90 0.22
N GLY A 20 -9.67 11.51 0.89
CA GLY A 20 -8.70 10.51 0.47
C GLY A 20 -7.28 11.05 0.57
N PHE A 21 -6.34 10.37 -0.05
CA PHE A 21 -4.98 10.87 -0.19
C PHE A 21 -4.90 11.78 -1.42
N ASN A 22 -4.22 12.92 -1.31
CA ASN A 22 -3.91 13.74 -2.48
C ASN A 22 -2.73 13.09 -3.24
N HIS A 23 -1.62 12.89 -2.55
CA HIS A 23 -0.47 12.12 -3.06
C HIS A 23 0.40 11.63 -1.91
N LEU A 24 1.15 10.55 -2.18
CA LEU A 24 2.27 10.11 -1.39
C LEU A 24 3.57 10.55 -2.08
N ALA A 25 4.49 11.17 -1.34
CA ALA A 25 5.78 11.61 -1.89
C ALA A 25 6.89 10.62 -1.50
N LEU A 26 7.64 10.16 -2.51
CA LEU A 26 8.76 9.23 -2.39
C LEU A 26 10.02 9.84 -3.05
N VAL A 27 11.17 9.23 -2.84
CA VAL A 27 12.43 9.63 -3.49
C VAL A 27 12.87 8.53 -4.44
N ALA A 28 13.07 8.90 -5.71
CA ALA A 28 13.53 8.01 -6.76
C ALA A 28 15.06 8.08 -6.89
N ARG A 29 15.69 6.93 -7.11
CA ARG A 29 17.10 6.84 -7.49
C ARG A 29 17.31 7.30 -8.92
N ASP A 30 16.44 6.85 -9.82
CA ASP A 30 16.39 7.21 -11.24
C ASP A 30 14.95 7.56 -11.60
N MET A 31 14.71 8.84 -11.91
CA MET A 31 13.35 9.33 -12.22
C MET A 31 12.81 8.72 -13.52
N LYS A 32 13.66 8.54 -14.53
CA LYS A 32 13.26 7.98 -15.82
C LYS A 32 12.83 6.51 -15.69
N GLU A 33 13.64 5.70 -15.00
CA GLU A 33 13.33 4.31 -14.72
C GLU A 33 12.06 4.20 -13.89
N THR A 34 11.93 5.02 -12.85
CA THR A 34 10.77 5.03 -11.96
C THR A 34 9.48 5.34 -12.72
N VAL A 35 9.47 6.43 -13.49
CA VAL A 35 8.28 6.82 -14.28
C VAL A 35 7.90 5.71 -15.27
N ALA A 36 8.88 5.18 -16.02
CA ALA A 36 8.62 4.13 -16.99
C ALA A 36 8.02 2.88 -16.31
N TRP A 37 8.55 2.49 -15.17
CA TRP A 37 8.04 1.33 -14.45
C TRP A 37 6.59 1.53 -13.95
N TYR A 38 6.29 2.69 -13.35
CA TYR A 38 4.94 2.98 -12.87
C TYR A 38 3.91 3.08 -14.01
N GLU A 39 4.31 3.62 -15.18
CA GLU A 39 3.45 3.64 -16.36
C GLU A 39 3.28 2.24 -16.97
N ASP A 40 4.36 1.50 -17.18
CA ASP A 40 4.33 0.21 -17.87
C ASP A 40 3.77 -0.92 -16.99
N VAL A 41 4.11 -0.95 -15.71
CA VAL A 41 3.70 -2.03 -14.79
C VAL A 41 2.33 -1.75 -14.19
N LEU A 42 2.15 -0.58 -13.58
CA LEU A 42 0.93 -0.24 -12.86
C LEU A 42 -0.11 0.51 -13.70
N GLY A 43 0.28 1.00 -14.88
CA GLY A 43 -0.62 1.75 -15.77
C GLY A 43 -0.94 3.16 -15.28
N MET A 44 -0.18 3.67 -14.30
CA MET A 44 -0.30 5.04 -13.82
C MET A 44 0.07 6.02 -14.93
N LYS A 45 -0.32 7.28 -14.80
CA LYS A 45 -0.03 8.30 -15.81
C LYS A 45 0.78 9.45 -15.24
N LEU A 46 1.88 9.78 -15.89
CA LEU A 46 2.63 10.99 -15.59
C LEU A 46 1.77 12.21 -15.95
N VAL A 47 1.43 13.03 -14.95
CA VAL A 47 0.51 14.16 -15.12
C VAL A 47 1.16 15.51 -14.86
N LYS A 48 2.31 15.56 -14.16
CA LYS A 48 3.02 16.80 -13.89
C LYS A 48 4.51 16.54 -13.73
N THR A 49 5.31 17.41 -14.33
CA THR A 49 6.76 17.44 -14.17
C THR A 49 7.21 18.81 -13.69
N MET A 50 8.21 18.85 -12.83
CA MET A 50 8.83 20.08 -12.34
C MET A 50 10.33 19.88 -12.15
N GLU A 51 11.11 20.88 -12.58
CA GLU A 51 12.51 21.02 -12.18
C GLU A 51 12.58 21.79 -10.86
N LEU A 52 13.44 21.35 -9.94
CA LEU A 52 13.67 22.07 -8.70
C LEU A 52 14.66 23.23 -8.93
N PRO A 53 14.49 24.36 -8.24
CA PRO A 53 15.34 25.52 -8.40
C PRO A 53 16.84 25.19 -8.21
N GLY A 54 17.69 25.78 -9.07
CA GLY A 54 19.14 25.62 -8.99
C GLY A 54 19.65 24.27 -9.47
N GLY A 55 18.87 23.52 -10.26
CA GLY A 55 19.28 22.20 -10.79
C GLY A 55 19.41 21.12 -9.73
N ARG A 56 18.80 21.31 -8.56
CA ARG A 56 18.93 20.40 -7.42
C ARG A 56 18.15 19.10 -7.58
N GLY A 57 17.25 19.01 -8.57
CA GLY A 57 16.49 17.79 -8.79
C GLY A 57 15.18 18.02 -9.54
N GLN A 58 14.33 17.02 -9.47
CA GLN A 58 13.03 16.98 -10.14
C GLN A 58 11.93 16.58 -9.15
N HIS A 59 10.69 16.95 -9.45
CA HIS A 59 9.50 16.53 -8.71
C HIS A 59 8.38 16.24 -9.71
N PHE A 60 8.04 14.96 -9.84
CA PHE A 60 7.10 14.44 -10.84
C PHE A 60 5.90 13.80 -10.15
N PHE A 61 4.73 13.89 -10.78
CA PHE A 61 3.47 13.37 -10.25
C PHE A 61 2.84 12.38 -11.22
N LEU A 62 2.45 11.22 -10.70
CA LEU A 62 1.72 10.19 -11.42
C LEU A 62 0.33 10.01 -10.81
N ASP A 63 -0.69 9.99 -11.65
CA ASP A 63 -2.09 9.72 -11.28
C ASP A 63 -2.35 8.21 -11.34
N MET A 64 -3.09 7.69 -10.34
CA MET A 64 -3.46 6.28 -10.26
C MET A 64 -4.54 5.86 -11.29
N GLY A 65 -5.11 6.82 -12.00
CA GLY A 65 -6.20 6.59 -12.95
C GLY A 65 -7.59 6.89 -12.39
N ASN A 66 -7.67 7.43 -11.18
CA ASN A 66 -8.93 7.81 -10.54
C ASN A 66 -9.13 9.34 -10.47
N GLY A 67 -8.13 10.14 -10.88
CA GLY A 67 -8.18 11.59 -10.89
C GLY A 67 -8.13 12.26 -9.51
N VAL A 68 -7.83 11.51 -8.47
CA VAL A 68 -7.81 11.99 -7.07
C VAL A 68 -6.50 11.64 -6.38
N ASP A 69 -6.13 10.36 -6.41
CA ASP A 69 -4.97 9.85 -5.69
C ASP A 69 -3.76 9.69 -6.62
N GLY A 70 -2.58 10.03 -6.10
CA GLY A 70 -1.35 9.94 -6.89
C GLY A 70 -0.12 9.57 -6.07
N ILE A 71 0.96 9.33 -6.79
CA ILE A 71 2.29 9.23 -6.22
C ILE A 71 3.14 10.34 -6.81
N ALA A 72 3.84 11.06 -5.95
CA ALA A 72 4.83 12.05 -6.37
C ALA A 72 6.24 11.50 -6.10
N PHE A 73 7.14 11.72 -7.03
CA PHE A 73 8.54 11.38 -6.86
C PHE A 73 9.40 12.62 -6.85
N PHE A 74 10.30 12.70 -5.88
CA PHE A 74 11.45 13.55 -5.92
C PHE A 74 12.64 12.76 -6.48
N TRP A 75 13.47 13.41 -7.26
CA TRP A 75 14.82 13.00 -7.55
C TRP A 75 15.74 14.15 -7.17
N PHE A 76 16.76 13.88 -6.38
CA PHE A 76 17.75 14.86 -5.96
C PHE A 76 19.12 14.48 -6.52
N ALA A 77 19.83 15.45 -7.11
CA ALA A 77 21.13 15.23 -7.71
C ALA A 77 22.19 14.72 -6.71
N ASP A 78 22.01 15.02 -5.43
CA ASP A 78 22.90 14.70 -4.34
C ASP A 78 22.20 13.88 -3.22
N ALA A 79 21.13 13.17 -3.57
CA ALA A 79 20.47 12.29 -2.61
C ALA A 79 21.48 11.26 -2.05
N PRO A 80 21.52 11.08 -0.74
CA PRO A 80 22.36 10.03 -0.17
C PRO A 80 21.83 8.66 -0.62
N GLU A 81 22.73 7.73 -0.86
CA GLU A 81 22.36 6.35 -1.06
C GLU A 81 21.71 5.81 0.22
N GLY A 82 20.44 5.42 0.11
CA GLY A 82 19.74 4.69 1.17
C GLY A 82 19.76 3.20 0.89
N GLU A 83 19.52 2.40 1.91
CA GLU A 83 19.22 1.00 1.67
C GLU A 83 17.90 0.90 0.91
N PRO A 84 17.83 0.32 -0.29
CA PRO A 84 16.63 0.28 -1.12
C PRO A 84 15.45 -0.34 -0.35
N GLY A 85 14.34 0.37 -0.32
CA GLY A 85 13.11 -0.12 0.33
C GLY A 85 13.15 -0.11 1.85
N THR A 86 14.06 0.64 2.44
CA THR A 86 14.07 0.76 3.88
C THR A 86 13.00 1.73 4.40
N SER A 87 12.00 1.14 4.85
CA SER A 87 11.82 1.19 6.31
C SER A 87 13.07 0.61 6.98
N LEU A 88 13.79 1.41 7.75
CA LEU A 88 14.90 0.89 8.56
C LEU A 88 14.40 -0.36 9.29
N GLN A 89 14.97 -1.51 8.95
CA GLN A 89 14.55 -2.75 9.60
C GLN A 89 15.19 -2.81 10.98
N GLY A 90 14.37 -3.00 12.00
CA GLY A 90 14.84 -3.37 13.31
C GLY A 90 15.52 -4.76 13.27
N PRO A 91 16.15 -5.18 14.37
CA PRO A 91 16.95 -6.41 14.43
C PRO A 91 16.18 -7.70 14.03
N ASN A 92 14.87 -7.65 14.01
CA ASN A 92 13.99 -8.78 13.65
C ASN A 92 13.34 -8.62 12.25
N GLY A 93 13.86 -7.76 11.38
CA GLY A 93 13.27 -7.50 10.07
C GLY A 93 12.00 -6.66 10.08
N MET A 94 11.62 -6.11 11.23
CA MET A 94 10.45 -5.24 11.38
C MET A 94 10.79 -3.80 11.00
N SER A 95 9.83 -3.07 10.46
CA SER A 95 10.00 -1.66 10.13
C SER A 95 10.24 -0.81 11.37
N ALA A 96 11.13 0.19 11.26
CA ALA A 96 11.41 1.10 12.36
C ALA A 96 10.24 2.05 12.62
N ILE A 97 10.14 2.54 13.85
CA ILE A 97 9.12 3.52 14.26
C ILE A 97 9.23 4.77 13.38
N GLY A 98 8.08 5.24 12.86
CA GLY A 98 7.99 6.44 12.03
C GLY A 98 8.34 6.23 10.56
N THR A 99 8.72 5.02 10.13
CA THR A 99 8.96 4.71 8.72
C THR A 99 7.72 4.12 8.04
N MET A 100 7.65 4.24 6.72
CA MET A 100 6.63 3.57 5.92
C MET A 100 6.95 2.08 5.83
N ASN A 101 6.02 1.21 6.22
CA ASN A 101 6.17 -0.23 6.07
C ASN A 101 5.94 -0.63 4.60
N HIS A 102 4.80 -0.24 4.03
CA HIS A 102 4.44 -0.45 2.63
C HIS A 102 3.39 0.58 2.20
N LEU A 103 3.14 0.64 0.90
CA LEU A 103 2.02 1.36 0.29
C LEU A 103 1.07 0.34 -0.33
N ALA A 104 -0.16 0.29 0.16
CA ALA A 104 -1.20 -0.58 -0.35
C ALA A 104 -2.13 0.16 -1.32
N PHE A 105 -2.33 -0.44 -2.49
CA PHE A 105 -3.35 -0.04 -3.46
C PHE A 105 -4.58 -0.92 -3.28
N ASP A 106 -5.74 -0.31 -3.15
CA ASP A 106 -7.01 -1.01 -3.14
C ASP A 106 -7.33 -1.54 -4.55
N VAL A 107 -7.59 -2.83 -4.66
CA VAL A 107 -7.95 -3.48 -5.91
C VAL A 107 -9.26 -4.24 -5.76
N PRO A 108 -10.06 -4.39 -6.85
CA PRO A 108 -11.29 -5.16 -6.78
C PRO A 108 -11.02 -6.61 -6.37
N ALA A 109 -11.77 -7.12 -5.37
CA ALA A 109 -11.58 -8.47 -4.84
C ALA A 109 -11.72 -9.55 -5.93
N GLU A 110 -12.66 -9.37 -6.86
CA GLU A 110 -12.89 -10.27 -7.99
C GLU A 110 -11.76 -10.27 -9.03
N LYS A 111 -10.87 -9.26 -8.99
CA LYS A 111 -9.72 -9.15 -9.90
C LYS A 111 -8.38 -9.42 -9.20
N PHE A 112 -8.40 -9.68 -7.91
CA PHE A 112 -7.18 -9.82 -7.12
C PHE A 112 -6.22 -10.88 -7.67
N ASP A 113 -6.72 -12.08 -7.96
CA ASP A 113 -5.90 -13.17 -8.47
C ASP A 113 -5.46 -12.93 -9.93
N GLU A 114 -6.32 -12.35 -10.78
CA GLU A 114 -5.97 -11.90 -12.13
C GLU A 114 -4.82 -10.88 -12.08
N TYR A 115 -4.89 -9.89 -11.18
CA TYR A 115 -3.87 -8.85 -11.08
C TYR A 115 -2.54 -9.38 -10.56
N ARG A 116 -2.57 -10.38 -9.67
CA ARG A 116 -1.36 -11.08 -9.26
C ARG A 116 -0.66 -11.75 -10.45
N GLU A 117 -1.39 -12.46 -11.28
CA GLU A 117 -0.82 -13.12 -12.48
C GLU A 117 -0.38 -12.08 -13.53
N LYS A 118 -1.08 -10.98 -13.65
CA LYS A 118 -0.68 -9.86 -14.53
C LYS A 118 0.64 -9.22 -14.11
N LEU A 119 0.88 -9.02 -12.81
CA LEU A 119 2.17 -8.54 -12.30
C LEU A 119 3.30 -9.53 -12.63
N LYS A 120 3.07 -10.84 -12.41
CA LYS A 120 4.05 -11.88 -12.77
C LYS A 120 4.35 -11.90 -14.26
N ALA A 121 3.34 -11.79 -15.11
CA ALA A 121 3.50 -11.73 -16.56
C ALA A 121 4.33 -10.52 -17.02
N LYS A 122 4.31 -9.44 -16.25
CA LYS A 122 5.16 -8.25 -16.44
C LYS A 122 6.55 -8.40 -15.82
N GLY A 123 6.92 -9.56 -15.30
CA GLY A 123 8.23 -9.83 -14.71
C GLY A 123 8.40 -9.35 -13.26
N VAL A 124 7.33 -8.90 -12.61
CA VAL A 124 7.39 -8.46 -11.22
C VAL A 124 7.41 -9.67 -10.29
N LYS A 125 8.34 -9.68 -9.34
CA LYS A 125 8.38 -10.67 -8.27
C LYS A 125 7.30 -10.33 -7.25
N VAL A 126 6.29 -11.19 -7.13
CA VAL A 126 5.20 -11.02 -6.15
C VAL A 126 5.20 -12.16 -5.14
N THR A 127 4.76 -11.87 -3.92
CA THR A 127 4.60 -12.89 -2.87
C THR A 127 3.46 -13.86 -3.20
N MET A 128 3.33 -14.91 -2.41
CA MET A 128 2.07 -15.64 -2.31
C MET A 128 0.97 -14.68 -1.81
N ALA A 129 -0.29 -14.99 -2.08
CA ALA A 129 -1.40 -14.26 -1.47
C ALA A 129 -1.42 -14.53 0.03
N ILE A 130 -1.53 -13.46 0.81
CA ILE A 130 -1.70 -13.53 2.26
C ILE A 130 -3.15 -13.18 2.56
N ASN A 131 -3.90 -14.13 3.13
CA ASN A 131 -5.30 -13.96 3.48
C ASN A 131 -5.36 -13.78 5.01
N HIS A 132 -5.51 -12.55 5.47
CA HIS A 132 -5.54 -12.23 6.89
C HIS A 132 -6.90 -12.60 7.50
N SER A 133 -6.89 -13.46 8.50
CA SER A 133 -8.08 -14.06 9.11
C SER A 133 -8.28 -13.60 10.55
N ASP A 134 -9.51 -13.30 10.92
CA ASP A 134 -9.88 -12.94 12.29
C ASP A 134 -9.63 -14.11 13.26
N SER A 135 -9.98 -15.34 12.85
CA SER A 135 -9.79 -16.54 13.68
C SER A 135 -8.31 -16.88 13.95
N LEU A 136 -7.40 -16.30 13.17
CA LEU A 136 -5.95 -16.45 13.34
C LEU A 136 -5.27 -15.19 13.87
N ASN A 137 -6.00 -14.26 14.47
CA ASN A 137 -5.51 -12.96 14.96
C ASN A 137 -4.70 -12.19 13.90
N GLY A 138 -5.26 -12.09 12.69
CA GLY A 138 -4.60 -11.45 11.54
C GLY A 138 -3.59 -12.34 10.81
N GLY A 139 -3.40 -13.59 11.25
CA GLY A 139 -2.53 -14.56 10.60
C GLY A 139 -3.05 -15.03 9.25
N HIS A 140 -2.17 -15.70 8.49
CA HIS A 140 -2.48 -16.17 7.15
C HIS A 140 -3.34 -17.44 7.14
N LYS A 141 -4.46 -17.41 6.41
CA LYS A 141 -5.31 -18.56 6.10
C LYS A 141 -5.01 -19.08 4.69
N PRO A 142 -4.34 -20.22 4.51
CA PRO A 142 -3.89 -20.70 3.19
C PRO A 142 -5.06 -21.01 2.24
N ASP A 143 -6.08 -21.66 2.76
CA ASP A 143 -7.18 -22.23 1.98
C ASP A 143 -8.38 -21.26 1.94
N TYR A 144 -8.16 -20.07 1.36
CA TYR A 144 -9.23 -19.10 1.19
C TYR A 144 -10.09 -19.41 -0.03
N ASP A 145 -11.39 -19.52 0.20
CA ASP A 145 -12.43 -19.54 -0.84
C ASP A 145 -13.55 -18.58 -0.43
N ALA A 146 -13.77 -17.54 -1.23
CA ALA A 146 -14.78 -16.52 -0.95
C ALA A 146 -16.20 -17.06 -0.77
N ALA A 147 -16.52 -18.20 -1.40
CA ALA A 147 -17.85 -18.82 -1.31
C ALA A 147 -18.10 -19.53 0.02
N THR A 148 -17.04 -19.97 0.71
CA THR A 148 -17.13 -20.82 1.91
C THR A 148 -16.47 -20.21 3.13
N ASP A 149 -15.74 -19.10 2.99
CA ASP A 149 -14.95 -18.48 4.06
C ASP A 149 -15.80 -17.93 5.22
N GLY A 150 -17.05 -17.52 4.93
CA GLY A 150 -17.97 -17.01 5.95
C GLY A 150 -17.58 -15.65 6.53
N GLY A 151 -16.66 -14.93 5.90
CA GLY A 151 -16.20 -13.61 6.33
C GLY A 151 -15.09 -13.65 7.40
N ASP A 152 -14.43 -14.78 7.57
CA ASP A 152 -13.29 -14.92 8.47
C ASP A 152 -12.05 -14.17 7.95
N VAL A 153 -11.77 -14.24 6.66
CA VAL A 153 -10.72 -13.43 6.03
C VAL A 153 -11.24 -12.00 5.82
N PHE A 154 -10.53 -11.01 6.33
CA PHE A 154 -10.95 -9.60 6.25
C PHE A 154 -10.19 -8.79 5.21
N VAL A 155 -8.95 -9.19 4.85
CA VAL A 155 -8.16 -8.58 3.78
C VAL A 155 -7.26 -9.61 3.12
N ARG A 156 -7.12 -9.49 1.79
CA ARG A 156 -6.17 -10.28 1.01
C ARG A 156 -5.08 -9.36 0.48
N SER A 157 -3.83 -9.80 0.54
CA SER A 157 -2.66 -9.00 0.22
C SER A 157 -1.67 -9.75 -0.66
N ILE A 158 -1.06 -9.08 -1.62
CA ILE A 158 0.18 -9.50 -2.30
C ILE A 158 1.18 -8.35 -2.26
N TYR A 159 2.45 -8.68 -2.02
CA TYR A 159 3.52 -7.69 -1.92
C TYR A 159 4.51 -7.82 -3.08
N PHE A 160 5.02 -6.68 -3.51
CA PHE A 160 6.04 -6.56 -4.55
C PHE A 160 6.86 -5.30 -4.33
N LYS A 161 7.91 -5.09 -5.14
CA LYS A 161 8.78 -3.91 -5.02
C LYS A 161 8.82 -3.12 -6.31
N ASP A 162 8.91 -1.80 -6.16
CA ASP A 162 9.23 -0.88 -7.24
C ASP A 162 10.76 -0.87 -7.53
N PRO A 163 11.25 -0.15 -8.56
CA PRO A 163 12.68 -0.05 -8.87
C PRO A 163 13.54 0.54 -7.75
N ASN A 164 12.95 1.37 -6.89
CA ASN A 164 13.61 1.98 -5.75
C ASN A 164 13.63 1.08 -4.50
N GLY A 165 13.01 -0.10 -4.60
CA GLY A 165 12.89 -1.06 -3.50
C GLY A 165 11.74 -0.75 -2.53
N THR A 166 10.89 0.24 -2.82
CA THR A 166 9.69 0.52 -2.03
C THR A 166 8.78 -0.70 -2.03
N THR A 167 8.33 -1.12 -0.84
CA THR A 167 7.36 -2.20 -0.74
C THR A 167 5.98 -1.67 -1.11
N LEU A 168 5.41 -2.27 -2.14
CA LEU A 168 4.06 -2.02 -2.61
C LEU A 168 3.19 -3.23 -2.32
N GLU A 169 1.90 -3.00 -2.19
CA GLU A 169 0.90 -4.02 -1.93
C GLU A 169 -0.30 -3.82 -2.86
N PHE A 170 -0.84 -4.91 -3.40
CA PHE A 170 -2.24 -4.93 -3.81
C PHE A 170 -3.03 -5.59 -2.69
N ALA A 171 -4.03 -4.87 -2.20
CA ALA A 171 -4.93 -5.33 -1.15
C ALA A 171 -6.38 -5.24 -1.58
N CYS A 172 -7.20 -6.18 -1.12
CA CYS A 172 -8.65 -6.07 -1.25
C CYS A 172 -9.32 -6.46 0.07
N TRP A 173 -10.26 -5.63 0.48
CA TRP A 173 -11.13 -5.96 1.61
C TRP A 173 -12.12 -7.05 1.21
N THR A 174 -12.34 -8.04 2.06
CA THR A 174 -13.25 -9.16 1.81
C THR A 174 -14.48 -9.11 2.70
N LYS A 175 -14.50 -8.20 3.70
CA LYS A 175 -15.68 -7.93 4.53
C LYS A 175 -15.81 -6.44 4.87
N THR A 176 -16.97 -6.05 5.32
CA THR A 176 -17.24 -4.74 5.93
C THR A 176 -16.95 -4.82 7.43
N PHE A 177 -16.29 -3.80 7.98
CA PHE A 177 -15.99 -3.73 9.41
C PHE A 177 -17.14 -3.14 10.22
N GLY A 178 -17.34 -3.70 11.42
CA GLY A 178 -18.29 -3.24 12.41
C GLY A 178 -17.62 -3.01 13.79
N PRO A 179 -18.41 -2.63 14.80
CA PRO A 179 -17.88 -2.47 16.16
C PRO A 179 -17.24 -3.73 16.75
N GLU A 180 -17.68 -4.90 16.29
CA GLU A 180 -17.15 -6.21 16.67
C GLU A 180 -15.71 -6.45 16.22
N ASP A 181 -15.21 -5.69 15.27
CA ASP A 181 -13.83 -5.79 14.79
C ASP A 181 -12.85 -5.02 15.69
N LEU A 182 -13.34 -4.24 16.67
CA LEU A 182 -12.53 -3.48 17.62
C LEU A 182 -12.30 -4.30 18.91
N GLN A 183 -11.60 -5.42 18.77
CA GLN A 183 -11.46 -6.40 19.86
C GLN A 183 -10.25 -6.17 20.77
N HIS A 184 -9.32 -5.30 20.39
CA HIS A 184 -8.05 -5.13 21.08
C HIS A 184 -7.78 -3.68 21.46
N GLU A 185 -7.32 -3.46 22.68
CA GLU A 185 -6.84 -2.16 23.12
C GLU A 185 -5.48 -1.83 22.48
N PRO A 186 -5.27 -0.56 22.09
CA PRO A 186 -3.99 -0.13 21.55
C PRO A 186 -2.83 -0.35 22.55
N ALA A 187 -1.72 -0.92 22.08
CA ALA A 187 -0.52 -1.07 22.87
C ALA A 187 0.13 0.30 23.16
N THR A 188 0.76 0.43 24.32
CA THR A 188 1.53 1.62 24.70
C THR A 188 3.03 1.40 24.46
N ALA A 189 3.84 2.47 24.53
CA ALA A 189 5.29 2.38 24.47
C ALA A 189 5.91 1.50 25.58
N LYS A 190 5.16 1.18 26.63
CA LYS A 190 5.60 0.33 27.75
C LYS A 190 5.19 -1.14 27.58
N GLY A 191 4.52 -1.48 26.50
CA GLY A 191 4.08 -2.81 26.16
C GLY A 191 2.57 -2.91 25.91
N THR A 192 2.11 -4.08 25.49
CA THR A 192 0.70 -4.36 25.25
C THR A 192 -0.02 -4.51 26.60
N PRO A 193 -1.19 -3.89 26.78
CA PRO A 193 -2.02 -4.20 27.94
C PRO A 193 -2.31 -5.69 27.98
N VAL A 194 -2.06 -6.32 29.13
CA VAL A 194 -2.49 -7.71 29.36
C VAL A 194 -3.99 -7.62 29.60
N THR A 195 -4.78 -8.03 28.63
CA THR A 195 -6.22 -8.26 28.86
C THR A 195 -6.36 -9.41 29.84
N ALA A 196 -6.97 -9.12 30.96
CA ALA A 196 -7.30 -10.11 31.99
C ALA A 196 -8.35 -11.10 31.48
#